data_e42339b275a3775389c711f7a12855b7
#
_entry.id   e42339b275a3775389c711f7a12855b7
#
_cell.length_a   1.000
_cell.length_b   1.000
_cell.length_c   1.000
_cell.angle_alpha   90.00
_cell.angle_beta   90.00
_cell.angle_gamma   90.00
#
_symmetry.space_group_name_H-M   'P 1'
#
loop_
_entity.id
_entity.type
_entity.pdbx_description
1 polymer ?
#
loop_
_entity_poly.entity_id
_entity_poly.type
_entity_poly.pdbx_seq_one_letter_code
_entity_poly.pdbx_strand_id
1 'polypeptide(L)'
;MKLFIDADFIVYKATAAAETEIDFGDDVIVVTSRFTDALNATVREINKIKNKFLWDVPEIVLFFSDSKNFRKEIEKSYKGHRNRKKPCGYKRVINELKKRYEVIIMPTLEADDSMGIYATKYPDNVICSPDKDMRQIPGKLYNMEYITLINEVDGPRWHLIQSIAGDNTDGYSGVPGLGVKRATALFEEHGYSLSLIHI
;
A
#
# COMPACT_ATOMS: atom_id res chain seq x y z
N MET A 1 -17.44 9.45 -8.15
CA MET A 1 -16.58 8.68 -7.20
C MET A 1 -15.19 8.54 -7.80
N LYS A 2 -14.12 8.67 -7.00
CA LYS A 2 -12.74 8.40 -7.43
C LYS A 2 -12.24 7.11 -6.78
N LEU A 3 -11.37 6.37 -7.48
CA LEU A 3 -10.61 5.25 -6.94
C LEU A 3 -9.20 5.73 -6.61
N PHE A 4 -8.84 5.70 -5.35
CA PHE A 4 -7.50 6.00 -4.85
C PHE A 4 -6.69 4.72 -4.84
N ILE A 5 -5.85 4.54 -5.84
CA ILE A 5 -5.13 3.29 -6.08
C ILE A 5 -3.70 3.39 -5.57
N ASP A 6 -3.30 2.43 -4.73
CA ASP A 6 -1.91 2.19 -4.37
C ASP A 6 -1.13 1.74 -5.62
N ALA A 7 -0.52 2.72 -6.28
CA ALA A 7 0.16 2.49 -7.54
C ALA A 7 1.58 1.92 -7.36
N ASP A 8 2.20 2.10 -6.20
CA ASP A 8 3.49 1.46 -5.89
C ASP A 8 3.36 -0.06 -5.92
N PHE A 9 2.30 -0.59 -5.28
CA PHE A 9 2.00 -2.02 -5.31
C PHE A 9 1.71 -2.53 -6.72
N ILE A 10 0.81 -1.85 -7.45
CA ILE A 10 0.38 -2.27 -8.79
C ILE A 10 1.55 -2.28 -9.77
N VAL A 11 2.33 -1.19 -9.81
CA VAL A 11 3.46 -1.07 -10.73
C VAL A 11 4.56 -2.07 -10.37
N TYR A 12 4.85 -2.25 -9.07
CA TYR A 12 5.84 -3.23 -8.65
C TYR A 12 5.47 -4.65 -9.08
N LYS A 13 4.24 -5.08 -8.77
CA LYS A 13 3.71 -6.39 -9.14
C LYS A 13 3.75 -6.63 -10.65
N ALA A 14 3.27 -5.67 -11.43
CA ALA A 14 3.16 -5.80 -12.88
C ALA A 14 4.53 -5.78 -13.57
N THR A 15 5.45 -4.92 -13.12
CA THR A 15 6.79 -4.84 -13.70
C THR A 15 7.63 -6.06 -13.33
N ALA A 16 7.53 -6.57 -12.10
CA ALA A 16 8.20 -7.80 -11.69
C ALA A 16 7.69 -9.01 -12.48
N ALA A 17 6.38 -9.11 -12.70
CA ALA A 17 5.80 -10.20 -13.50
C ALA A 17 6.17 -10.13 -15.01
N ALA A 18 6.64 -8.98 -15.49
CA ALA A 18 7.09 -8.79 -16.86
C ALA A 18 8.60 -9.01 -17.03
N GLU A 19 9.32 -9.35 -15.96
CA GLU A 19 10.74 -9.70 -16.03
C GLU A 19 10.93 -11.09 -16.61
N THR A 20 12.03 -11.25 -17.35
CA THR A 20 12.49 -12.54 -17.89
C THR A 20 13.97 -12.66 -17.57
N GLU A 21 14.35 -13.80 -17.03
CA GLU A 21 15.75 -14.15 -16.83
C GLU A 21 16.30 -14.82 -18.07
N ILE A 22 17.50 -14.41 -18.46
CA ILE A 22 18.26 -15.00 -19.57
C ILE A 22 19.59 -15.46 -18.97
N ASP A 23 19.78 -16.76 -18.98
CA ASP A 23 21.04 -17.38 -18.57
C ASP A 23 21.97 -17.50 -19.79
N PHE A 24 23.11 -16.84 -19.72
CA PHE A 24 24.15 -16.86 -20.75
C PHE A 24 25.24 -17.91 -20.47
N GLY A 25 25.11 -18.67 -19.40
CA GLY A 25 26.18 -19.56 -18.89
C GLY A 25 27.27 -18.78 -18.16
N ASP A 26 28.31 -19.48 -17.69
CA ASP A 26 29.48 -18.89 -17.02
C ASP A 26 29.12 -17.91 -15.87
N ASP A 27 28.11 -18.27 -15.05
CA ASP A 27 27.59 -17.46 -13.95
C ASP A 27 26.97 -16.09 -14.36
N VAL A 28 26.63 -15.91 -15.65
CA VAL A 28 26.02 -14.67 -16.15
C VAL A 28 24.53 -14.84 -16.36
N ILE A 29 23.73 -14.29 -15.43
CA ILE A 29 22.26 -14.21 -15.56
C ILE A 29 21.86 -12.74 -15.73
N VAL A 30 21.09 -12.43 -16.76
CA VAL A 30 20.60 -11.09 -17.06
C VAL A 30 19.09 -11.06 -16.89
N VAL A 31 18.60 -10.15 -16.05
CA VAL A 31 17.16 -9.89 -15.92
C VAL A 31 16.79 -8.77 -16.88
N THR A 32 15.80 -8.99 -17.71
CA THR A 32 15.33 -8.05 -18.72
C THR A 32 13.81 -7.96 -18.71
N SER A 33 13.27 -6.89 -19.28
CA SER A 33 11.84 -6.73 -19.49
C SER A 33 11.55 -5.89 -20.72
N ARG A 34 10.52 -6.22 -21.47
CA ARG A 34 10.00 -5.35 -22.50
C ARG A 34 9.12 -4.28 -21.88
N PHE A 35 9.45 -3.02 -22.13
CA PHE A 35 8.72 -1.89 -21.57
C PHE A 35 7.21 -1.93 -21.90
N THR A 36 6.84 -2.30 -23.12
CA THR A 36 5.44 -2.42 -23.54
C THR A 36 4.69 -3.48 -22.76
N ASP A 37 5.34 -4.60 -22.43
CA ASP A 37 4.71 -5.70 -21.70
C ASP A 37 4.48 -5.28 -20.24
N ALA A 38 5.49 -4.66 -19.61
CA ALA A 38 5.39 -4.12 -18.26
C ALA A 38 4.30 -3.03 -18.16
N LEU A 39 4.24 -2.10 -19.12
CA LEU A 39 3.22 -1.06 -19.16
C LEU A 39 1.81 -1.66 -19.37
N ASN A 40 1.66 -2.56 -20.33
CA ASN A 40 0.37 -3.18 -20.60
C ASN A 40 -0.11 -4.05 -19.43
N ALA A 41 0.80 -4.75 -18.74
CA ALA A 41 0.48 -5.49 -17.53
C ALA A 41 -0.03 -4.54 -16.43
N THR A 42 0.65 -3.40 -16.23
CA THR A 42 0.23 -2.39 -15.26
C THR A 42 -1.16 -1.82 -15.59
N VAL A 43 -1.40 -1.42 -16.83
CA VAL A 43 -2.70 -0.90 -17.26
C VAL A 43 -3.80 -1.94 -17.11
N ARG A 44 -3.52 -3.21 -17.39
CA ARG A 44 -4.48 -4.31 -17.14
C ARG A 44 -4.86 -4.44 -15.67
N GLU A 45 -3.91 -4.35 -14.74
CA GLU A 45 -4.21 -4.40 -13.30
C GLU A 45 -5.06 -3.20 -12.87
N ILE A 46 -4.74 -1.98 -13.33
CA ILE A 46 -5.55 -0.79 -13.08
C ILE A 46 -6.99 -0.97 -13.62
N ASN A 47 -7.12 -1.48 -14.85
CA ASN A 47 -8.44 -1.71 -15.45
C ASN A 47 -9.23 -2.82 -14.74
N LYS A 48 -8.57 -3.85 -14.19
CA LYS A 48 -9.24 -4.86 -13.35
C LYS A 48 -9.88 -4.22 -12.12
N ILE A 49 -9.18 -3.30 -11.47
CA ILE A 49 -9.72 -2.55 -10.33
C ILE A 49 -10.90 -1.70 -10.80
N LYS A 50 -10.72 -0.89 -11.85
CA LYS A 50 -11.79 -0.06 -12.42
C LYS A 50 -13.04 -0.86 -12.73
N ASN A 51 -12.89 -2.04 -13.33
CA ASN A 51 -14.00 -2.89 -13.75
C ASN A 51 -14.80 -3.50 -12.58
N LYS A 52 -14.30 -3.45 -11.35
CA LYS A 52 -15.08 -3.80 -10.16
C LYS A 52 -16.13 -2.74 -9.80
N PHE A 53 -16.02 -1.53 -10.36
CA PHE A 53 -16.85 -0.36 -10.01
C PHE A 53 -17.57 0.23 -11.24
N LEU A 54 -17.92 -0.61 -12.22
CA LEU A 54 -18.51 -0.16 -13.51
C LEU A 54 -19.84 0.57 -13.37
N TRP A 55 -20.56 0.35 -12.28
CA TRP A 55 -21.86 1.00 -12.02
C TRP A 55 -21.76 2.52 -11.77
N ASP A 56 -20.55 3.08 -11.54
CA ASP A 56 -20.35 4.49 -11.18
C ASP A 56 -19.30 5.20 -12.07
N VAL A 57 -18.81 4.57 -13.12
CA VAL A 57 -17.80 5.11 -14.04
C VAL A 57 -16.70 5.90 -13.30
N PRO A 58 -15.92 5.25 -12.44
CA PRO A 58 -15.04 5.95 -11.54
C PRO A 58 -13.86 6.62 -12.25
N GLU A 59 -13.44 7.78 -11.73
CA GLU A 59 -12.15 8.38 -12.04
C GLU A 59 -11.03 7.66 -11.28
N ILE A 60 -9.86 7.54 -11.90
CA ILE A 60 -8.69 6.89 -11.32
C ILE A 60 -7.69 7.94 -10.86
N VAL A 61 -7.27 7.83 -9.61
CA VAL A 61 -6.17 8.60 -9.04
C VAL A 61 -5.12 7.62 -8.53
N LEU A 62 -3.89 7.74 -9.03
CA LEU A 62 -2.77 6.88 -8.67
C LEU A 62 -1.92 7.55 -7.60
N PHE A 63 -1.70 6.86 -6.50
CA PHE A 63 -0.85 7.33 -5.41
C PHE A 63 0.50 6.61 -5.45
N PHE A 64 1.58 7.39 -5.36
CA PHE A 64 2.94 6.88 -5.24
C PHE A 64 3.62 7.48 -4.02
N SER A 65 4.50 6.71 -3.43
CA SER A 65 5.39 7.19 -2.37
C SER A 65 6.41 8.17 -2.92
N ASP A 66 6.75 9.20 -2.13
CA ASP A 66 7.93 10.02 -2.42
C ASP A 66 9.22 9.20 -2.25
N SER A 67 10.25 9.63 -2.93
CA SER A 67 11.59 9.06 -2.81
C SER A 67 12.21 9.30 -1.41
N LYS A 68 11.81 10.38 -0.75
CA LYS A 68 12.14 10.70 0.64
C LYS A 68 10.99 10.25 1.53
N ASN A 69 11.32 9.80 2.75
CA ASN A 69 10.32 9.38 3.72
C ASN A 69 10.70 9.94 5.09
N PHE A 70 9.81 10.73 5.69
CA PHE A 70 10.04 11.36 6.99
C PHE A 70 10.30 10.33 8.10
N ARG A 71 9.71 9.12 8.00
CA ARG A 71 9.94 8.06 8.99
C ARG A 71 11.40 7.64 9.08
N LYS A 72 12.15 7.71 7.98
CA LYS A 72 13.59 7.43 7.96
C LYS A 72 14.43 8.54 8.59
N GLU A 73 13.88 9.74 8.70
CA GLU A 73 14.53 10.84 9.42
C GLU A 73 14.38 10.66 10.94
N ILE A 74 13.23 10.12 11.38
CA ILE A 74 12.93 9.83 12.78
C ILE A 74 13.59 8.52 13.22
N GLU A 75 13.42 7.45 12.42
CA GLU A 75 13.91 6.10 12.71
C GLU A 75 14.66 5.54 11.51
N LYS A 76 15.99 5.53 11.60
CA LYS A 76 16.88 5.11 10.51
C LYS A 76 16.73 3.63 10.13
N SER A 77 16.27 2.81 11.05
CA SER A 77 16.04 1.37 10.83
C SER A 77 14.72 1.08 10.10
N TYR A 78 13.82 2.08 9.97
CA TYR A 78 12.52 1.92 9.34
C TYR A 78 12.66 1.33 7.93
N LYS A 79 12.05 0.16 7.71
CA LYS A 79 12.14 -0.62 6.46
C LYS A 79 13.59 -0.89 6.00
N GLY A 80 14.58 -0.82 6.91
CA GLY A 80 16.00 -0.96 6.59
C GLY A 80 16.39 -2.35 6.06
N HIS A 81 15.60 -3.37 6.39
CA HIS A 81 15.77 -4.73 5.87
C HIS A 81 15.28 -4.90 4.42
N ARG A 82 14.56 -3.90 3.87
CA ARG A 82 14.01 -3.94 2.50
C ARG A 82 15.08 -3.55 1.47
N ASN A 83 16.00 -4.45 1.16
CA ASN A 83 17.06 -4.24 0.16
C ASN A 83 16.64 -4.70 -1.26
N ARG A 84 15.34 -4.61 -1.59
CA ARG A 84 14.86 -5.05 -2.90
C ARG A 84 15.09 -3.99 -3.97
N LYS A 85 15.81 -4.36 -5.03
CA LYS A 85 15.88 -3.53 -6.24
C LYS A 85 14.48 -3.40 -6.84
N LYS A 86 14.20 -2.23 -7.41
CA LYS A 86 12.97 -2.06 -8.20
C LYS A 86 13.09 -2.85 -9.49
N PRO A 87 12.00 -3.47 -9.97
CA PRO A 87 12.00 -4.25 -11.21
C PRO A 87 12.40 -3.43 -12.45
N CYS A 88 12.80 -4.14 -13.49
CA CYS A 88 13.14 -3.54 -14.78
C CYS A 88 11.98 -2.70 -15.32
N GLY A 89 12.29 -1.48 -15.78
CA GLY A 89 11.28 -0.58 -16.35
C GLY A 89 10.38 0.15 -15.34
N TYR A 90 10.46 -0.14 -14.03
CA TYR A 90 9.59 0.44 -13.00
C TYR A 90 9.45 1.96 -13.11
N LYS A 91 10.57 2.71 -13.10
CA LYS A 91 10.54 4.18 -13.21
C LYS A 91 9.95 4.66 -14.53
N ARG A 92 10.23 3.95 -15.63
CA ARG A 92 9.74 4.31 -16.97
C ARG A 92 8.23 4.12 -17.06
N VAL A 93 7.68 3.06 -16.46
CA VAL A 93 6.23 2.82 -16.35
C VAL A 93 5.57 3.94 -15.57
N ILE A 94 6.10 4.33 -14.40
CA ILE A 94 5.57 5.46 -13.62
C ILE A 94 5.53 6.74 -14.45
N ASN A 95 6.60 7.06 -15.18
CA ASN A 95 6.65 8.26 -16.02
C ASN A 95 5.58 8.24 -17.14
N GLU A 96 5.25 7.07 -17.66
CA GLU A 96 4.20 6.93 -18.65
C GLU A 96 2.80 7.03 -18.02
N LEU A 97 2.60 6.47 -16.82
CA LEU A 97 1.33 6.60 -16.08
C LEU A 97 1.02 8.05 -15.72
N LYS A 98 2.01 8.86 -15.36
CA LYS A 98 1.86 10.31 -15.10
C LYS A 98 1.30 11.09 -16.29
N LYS A 99 1.42 10.58 -17.51
CA LYS A 99 0.84 11.22 -18.71
C LYS A 99 -0.61 10.82 -18.96
N ARG A 100 -1.06 9.71 -18.36
CA ARG A 100 -2.36 9.09 -18.65
C ARG A 100 -3.37 9.21 -17.53
N TYR A 101 -2.90 9.40 -16.29
CA TYR A 101 -3.74 9.39 -15.09
C TYR A 101 -3.42 10.60 -14.21
N GLU A 102 -4.39 10.98 -13.38
CA GLU A 102 -4.12 11.84 -12.24
C GLU A 102 -3.20 11.10 -11.27
N VAL A 103 -2.05 11.71 -10.93
CA VAL A 103 -1.04 11.10 -10.05
C VAL A 103 -0.77 12.02 -8.87
N ILE A 104 -0.83 11.47 -7.67
CA ILE A 104 -0.52 12.17 -6.41
C ILE A 104 0.77 11.59 -5.84
N ILE A 105 1.71 12.48 -5.52
CA ILE A 105 2.94 12.19 -4.77
C ILE A 105 3.07 13.34 -3.77
N MET A 106 2.87 13.06 -2.51
CA MET A 106 3.04 14.09 -1.46
C MET A 106 4.49 14.08 -0.95
N PRO A 107 5.10 15.25 -0.78
CA PRO A 107 6.49 15.33 -0.30
C PRO A 107 6.69 14.60 1.03
N THR A 108 7.73 13.79 1.12
CA THR A 108 8.16 13.01 2.29
C THR A 108 7.18 11.93 2.78
N LEU A 109 6.04 11.73 2.13
CA LEU A 109 5.02 10.76 2.50
C LEU A 109 5.08 9.49 1.64
N GLU A 110 4.62 8.40 2.23
CA GLU A 110 4.31 7.17 1.49
C GLU A 110 2.95 7.27 0.80
N ALA A 111 2.68 6.39 -0.17
CA ALA A 111 1.40 6.35 -0.87
C ALA A 111 0.23 6.18 0.11
N ASP A 112 0.42 5.34 1.14
CA ASP A 112 -0.58 5.03 2.16
C ASP A 112 -0.98 6.26 2.97
N ASP A 113 0.00 7.08 3.38
CA ASP A 113 -0.26 8.35 4.09
C ASP A 113 -1.09 9.29 3.23
N SER A 114 -0.67 9.42 1.96
CA SER A 114 -1.34 10.30 1.00
C SER A 114 -2.76 9.85 0.72
N MET A 115 -2.98 8.54 0.55
CA MET A 115 -4.33 7.96 0.38
C MET A 115 -5.19 8.20 1.61
N GLY A 116 -4.64 8.02 2.82
CA GLY A 116 -5.35 8.29 4.07
C GLY A 116 -5.81 9.73 4.19
N ILE A 117 -4.92 10.69 3.91
CA ILE A 117 -5.23 12.13 3.90
C ILE A 117 -6.34 12.45 2.90
N TYR A 118 -6.24 11.92 1.67
CA TYR A 118 -7.23 12.17 0.65
C TYR A 118 -8.58 11.50 0.93
N ALA A 119 -8.58 10.26 1.44
CA ALA A 119 -9.80 9.55 1.80
C ALA A 119 -10.55 10.23 2.96
N THR A 120 -9.83 10.70 3.97
CA THR A 120 -10.42 11.47 5.07
C THR A 120 -11.02 12.80 4.59
N LYS A 121 -10.35 13.46 3.65
CA LYS A 121 -10.85 14.73 3.08
C LYS A 121 -12.03 14.53 2.11
N TYR A 122 -12.08 13.39 1.45
CA TYR A 122 -13.05 13.06 0.40
C TYR A 122 -13.65 11.66 0.64
N PRO A 123 -14.55 11.49 1.64
CA PRO A 123 -14.99 10.17 2.13
C PRO A 123 -15.83 9.36 1.15
N ASP A 124 -16.38 9.98 0.09
CA ASP A 124 -17.18 9.28 -0.93
C ASP A 124 -16.34 8.45 -1.92
N ASN A 125 -15.02 8.49 -1.78
CA ASN A 125 -14.09 7.78 -2.64
C ASN A 125 -13.71 6.40 -2.06
N VAL A 126 -13.02 5.59 -2.85
CA VAL A 126 -12.64 4.23 -2.46
C VAL A 126 -11.12 4.11 -2.44
N ILE A 127 -10.55 3.69 -1.32
CA ILE A 127 -9.15 3.25 -1.26
C ILE A 127 -9.05 1.86 -1.89
N CYS A 128 -8.10 1.67 -2.80
CA CYS A 128 -7.81 0.41 -3.47
C CYS A 128 -6.35 0.02 -3.16
N SER A 129 -6.14 -0.73 -2.08
CA SER A 129 -4.83 -1.23 -1.66
C SER A 129 -4.98 -2.56 -0.92
N PRO A 130 -4.07 -3.54 -1.14
CA PRO A 130 -4.04 -4.78 -0.37
C PRO A 130 -3.42 -4.60 1.02
N ASP A 131 -2.88 -3.41 1.31
CA ASP A 131 -2.22 -3.16 2.59
C ASP A 131 -3.25 -3.16 3.73
N LYS A 132 -2.96 -3.97 4.76
CA LYS A 132 -3.80 -4.08 5.96
C LYS A 132 -3.88 -2.76 6.75
N ASP A 133 -2.88 -1.89 6.59
CA ASP A 133 -2.80 -0.62 7.30
C ASP A 133 -3.89 0.35 6.85
N MET A 134 -4.40 0.17 5.63
CA MET A 134 -5.55 0.92 5.12
C MET A 134 -6.85 0.67 5.91
N ARG A 135 -6.93 -0.39 6.72
CA ARG A 135 -8.05 -0.62 7.65
C ARG A 135 -8.12 0.39 8.79
N GLN A 136 -7.09 1.21 8.97
CA GLN A 136 -7.09 2.31 9.95
C GLN A 136 -7.90 3.51 9.46
N ILE A 137 -8.20 3.59 8.17
CA ILE A 137 -8.85 4.73 7.55
C ILE A 137 -10.35 4.46 7.39
N PRO A 138 -11.25 5.23 8.06
CA PRO A 138 -12.68 5.12 7.82
C PRO A 138 -13.05 5.39 6.36
N GLY A 139 -13.99 4.63 5.83
CA GLY A 139 -14.42 4.75 4.44
C GLY A 139 -14.44 3.42 3.69
N LYS A 140 -14.59 3.50 2.38
CA LYS A 140 -14.65 2.32 1.52
C LYS A 140 -13.23 1.84 1.17
N LEU A 141 -12.92 0.60 1.51
CA LEU A 141 -11.65 -0.07 1.20
C LEU A 141 -11.90 -1.26 0.27
N TYR A 142 -11.26 -1.26 -0.89
CA TYR A 142 -11.14 -2.43 -1.75
C TYR A 142 -9.73 -3.02 -1.59
N ASN A 143 -9.64 -4.18 -0.95
CA ASN A 143 -8.36 -4.84 -0.63
C ASN A 143 -7.84 -5.75 -1.75
N MET A 144 -8.29 -5.58 -2.99
CA MET A 144 -8.05 -6.38 -4.20
C MET A 144 -8.88 -7.68 -4.28
N GLU A 145 -9.65 -8.04 -3.26
CA GLU A 145 -10.54 -9.20 -3.24
C GLU A 145 -12.00 -8.78 -3.06
N TYR A 146 -12.28 -8.05 -2.00
CA TYR A 146 -13.62 -7.58 -1.64
C TYR A 146 -13.61 -6.13 -1.14
N ILE A 147 -14.79 -5.51 -1.15
CA ILE A 147 -15.01 -4.16 -0.64
C ILE A 147 -15.50 -4.26 0.79
N THR A 148 -14.87 -3.49 1.68
CA THR A 148 -15.26 -3.35 3.09
C THR A 148 -15.56 -1.89 3.39
N LEU A 149 -16.58 -1.63 4.19
CA LEU A 149 -16.80 -0.31 4.79
C LEU A 149 -16.15 -0.30 6.17
N ILE A 150 -15.13 0.52 6.34
CA ILE A 150 -14.48 0.76 7.62
C ILE A 150 -15.21 1.92 8.30
N ASN A 151 -15.75 1.69 9.48
CA ASN A 151 -16.43 2.74 10.23
C ASN A 151 -15.46 3.54 11.14
N GLU A 152 -15.95 4.61 11.74
CA GLU A 152 -15.18 5.52 12.59
C GLU A 152 -14.64 4.86 13.88
N VAL A 153 -15.17 3.71 14.26
CA VAL A 153 -14.73 2.96 15.44
C VAL A 153 -13.69 1.91 15.07
N ASP A 154 -13.89 1.22 13.94
CA ASP A 154 -13.03 0.10 13.52
C ASP A 154 -11.62 0.58 13.09
N GLY A 155 -11.51 1.75 12.48
CA GLY A 155 -10.23 2.32 12.09
C GLY A 155 -9.30 2.54 13.29
N PRO A 156 -9.67 3.36 14.28
CA PRO A 156 -8.89 3.55 15.49
C PRO A 156 -8.65 2.26 16.28
N ARG A 157 -9.64 1.37 16.33
CA ARG A 157 -9.49 0.04 16.94
C ARG A 157 -8.38 -0.75 16.27
N TRP A 158 -8.37 -0.80 14.93
CA TRP A 158 -7.34 -1.51 14.17
C TRP A 158 -5.96 -0.92 14.40
N HIS A 159 -5.85 0.41 14.43
CA HIS A 159 -4.60 1.10 14.74
C HIS A 159 -4.04 0.69 16.10
N LEU A 160 -4.88 0.65 17.14
CA LEU A 160 -4.46 0.24 18.49
C LEU A 160 -4.00 -1.22 18.52
N ILE A 161 -4.77 -2.12 17.87
CA ILE A 161 -4.40 -3.55 17.78
C ILE A 161 -3.03 -3.71 17.10
N GLN A 162 -2.78 -3.00 15.99
CA GLN A 162 -1.48 -3.05 15.31
C GLN A 162 -0.35 -2.44 16.15
N SER A 163 -0.60 -1.37 16.87
CA SER A 163 0.40 -0.74 17.77
C SER A 163 0.87 -1.72 18.84
N ILE A 164 -0.04 -2.55 19.38
CA ILE A 164 0.29 -3.58 20.36
C ILE A 164 0.95 -4.80 19.70
N ALA A 165 0.38 -5.27 18.59
CA ALA A 165 0.84 -6.51 17.91
C ALA A 165 2.16 -6.34 17.17
N GLY A 166 2.49 -5.11 16.79
CA GLY A 166 3.65 -4.81 15.94
C GLY A 166 3.40 -5.10 14.46
N ASP A 167 4.37 -4.70 13.65
CA ASP A 167 4.44 -5.00 12.22
C ASP A 167 5.86 -5.37 11.80
N ASN A 168 6.10 -6.66 11.63
CA ASN A 168 7.40 -7.18 11.19
C ASN A 168 7.77 -6.67 9.78
N THR A 169 6.76 -6.34 8.95
CA THR A 169 6.98 -5.85 7.60
C THR A 169 7.65 -4.48 7.61
N ASP A 170 7.37 -3.67 8.61
CA ASP A 170 7.93 -2.34 8.80
C ASP A 170 9.09 -2.31 9.82
N GLY A 171 9.38 -3.46 10.43
CA GLY A 171 10.45 -3.59 11.44
C GLY A 171 10.01 -3.15 12.85
N TYR A 172 8.72 -3.09 13.10
CA TYR A 172 8.15 -2.77 14.41
C TYR A 172 7.74 -4.05 15.14
N SER A 173 8.40 -4.37 16.25
CA SER A 173 8.20 -5.65 16.95
C SER A 173 6.94 -5.73 17.82
N GLY A 174 6.33 -4.58 18.17
CA GLY A 174 5.22 -4.54 19.10
C GLY A 174 5.57 -5.03 20.50
N VAL A 175 4.55 -5.44 21.26
CA VAL A 175 4.72 -5.99 22.60
C VAL A 175 5.10 -7.47 22.53
N PRO A 176 6.20 -7.93 23.18
CA PRO A 176 6.63 -9.31 23.14
C PRO A 176 5.50 -10.30 23.50
N GLY A 177 5.28 -11.28 22.64
CA GLY A 177 4.27 -12.32 22.84
C GLY A 177 2.82 -11.94 22.53
N LEU A 178 2.56 -10.69 22.15
CA LEU A 178 1.23 -10.19 21.75
C LEU A 178 1.12 -10.04 20.22
N GLY A 179 0.79 -11.12 19.53
CA GLY A 179 0.39 -11.03 18.12
C GLY A 179 -1.07 -10.55 17.97
N VAL A 180 -1.50 -10.29 16.72
CA VAL A 180 -2.82 -9.72 16.39
C VAL A 180 -3.99 -10.37 17.16
N LYS A 181 -4.04 -11.71 17.23
CA LYS A 181 -5.14 -12.42 17.94
C LYS A 181 -5.22 -12.05 19.42
N ARG A 182 -4.06 -12.01 20.11
CA ARG A 182 -4.02 -11.67 21.54
C ARG A 182 -4.26 -10.19 21.77
N ALA A 183 -3.73 -9.33 20.91
CA ALA A 183 -3.99 -7.89 20.94
C ALA A 183 -5.49 -7.58 20.73
N THR A 184 -6.15 -8.28 19.79
CA THR A 184 -7.61 -8.17 19.60
C THR A 184 -8.38 -8.60 20.85
N ALA A 185 -8.06 -9.74 21.45
CA ALA A 185 -8.73 -10.21 22.67
C ALA A 185 -8.55 -9.24 23.84
N LEU A 186 -7.35 -8.70 24.05
CA LEU A 186 -7.08 -7.67 25.04
C LEU A 186 -7.92 -6.43 24.81
N PHE A 187 -8.04 -6.00 23.55
CA PHE A 187 -8.89 -4.85 23.23
C PHE A 187 -10.37 -5.13 23.49
N GLU A 188 -10.86 -6.32 23.19
CA GLU A 188 -12.25 -6.73 23.46
C GLU A 188 -12.56 -6.76 24.96
N GLU A 189 -11.60 -7.16 25.79
CA GLU A 189 -11.73 -7.22 27.24
C GLU A 189 -11.64 -5.85 27.91
N HIS A 190 -10.73 -4.99 27.47
CA HIS A 190 -10.37 -3.74 28.16
C HIS A 190 -10.72 -2.47 27.39
N GLY A 191 -11.11 -2.57 26.12
CA GLY A 191 -11.43 -1.42 25.26
C GLY A 191 -10.27 -0.42 25.14
N TYR A 192 -10.61 0.84 24.97
CA TYR A 192 -9.63 1.93 24.85
C TYR A 192 -8.87 2.25 26.16
N SER A 193 -9.27 1.68 27.28
CA SER A 193 -8.54 1.85 28.55
C SER A 193 -7.11 1.29 28.50
N LEU A 194 -6.82 0.41 27.55
CA LEU A 194 -5.45 -0.05 27.28
C LEU A 194 -4.49 1.07 26.89
N SER A 195 -4.97 2.16 26.33
CA SER A 195 -4.15 3.32 25.98
C SER A 195 -3.62 4.07 27.22
N LEU A 196 -4.21 3.84 28.39
CA LEU A 196 -3.81 4.44 29.66
C LEU A 196 -2.85 3.56 30.45
N ILE A 197 -2.64 2.33 30.05
CA ILE A 197 -1.62 1.47 30.65
C ILE A 197 -0.28 1.93 30.07
N HIS A 198 0.46 2.70 30.87
CA HIS A 198 1.85 3.03 30.57
C HIS A 198 2.65 1.72 30.49
N ILE A 199 2.92 1.29 29.27
CA ILE A 199 3.86 0.23 28.99
C ILE A 199 5.28 0.80 29.04
#